data_71c5c626c836a54efbbf957b47a3f3bb
#
_entry.id   71c5c626c836a54efbbf957b47a3f3bb
#
_cell.length_a   1.000
_cell.length_b   1.000
_cell.length_c   1.000
_cell.angle_alpha   90.00
_cell.angle_beta   90.00
_cell.angle_gamma   90.00
#
_symmetry.space_group_name_H-M   'P 1'
#
loop_
_entity.id
_entity.type
_entity.pdbx_description
1 polymer ?
#
loop_
_entity_poly.entity_id
_entity_poly.type
_entity_poly.pdbx_seq_one_letter_code
_entity_poly.pdbx_strand_id
1 'polypeptide(L)'
;LADLGLIVIDEEHEQSYKQGSSPRYHAREVAAKLARLHGCALVLGSATPSAEALARCETGSHDGARWTRVEMPERPGTACLPEVIVADLRREFVSGSRSIFSKPLLDALDEVVEKRQKAVLLHNRRGFASFLMCRECGCVPTCKHCSTALTYHERTHTLECHTCGSSYRVRPYPEYGSACPKCGSRYLAKMGLGTQQVEDALRALLPEDVAVIRMDADSTRTKGAHQKLLEQFDAAECAVLLGTQMIAKGLDFPEVTLVGVINADYALKMPDFRAGERAFDLLEQVAGRAGRGEDPGRVIIQTYLPDEPVIRAVKMHDRSVFTEHDLDMRREALYPPYVRLANVLVWGRDERAARGLVMRIAEELRVEFGLDATPMLHPAVETGSAGVEFSSRELLSRPQILGPTPCVIERAKDRYRFHIIVKAPLGCDLSGALSAAVSRAGTRPGVSIAVDVDAYDLM
;
A
#
# COMPACT_ATOMS: atom_id res chain seq x y z
N LEU A 1 -29.48 13.65 12.42
CA LEU A 1 -29.08 13.69 13.83
C LEU A 1 -29.33 15.10 14.33
N ALA A 2 -30.27 15.28 15.29
CA ALA A 2 -30.42 16.54 16.02
C ALA A 2 -29.43 16.51 17.20
N ASP A 3 -28.89 17.67 17.56
CA ASP A 3 -28.01 17.87 18.72
C ASP A 3 -26.77 16.96 18.76
N LEU A 4 -26.03 16.92 17.66
CA LEU A 4 -24.77 16.19 17.57
C LEU A 4 -23.69 16.94 18.36
N GLY A 5 -23.19 16.34 19.46
CA GLY A 5 -22.20 16.95 20.35
C GLY A 5 -20.76 16.50 20.12
N LEU A 6 -20.58 15.29 19.59
CA LEU A 6 -19.24 14.69 19.35
C LEU A 6 -19.32 13.67 18.25
N ILE A 7 -18.27 13.63 17.41
CA ILE A 7 -18.01 12.56 16.45
C ILE A 7 -16.66 11.94 16.80
N VAL A 8 -16.60 10.62 16.88
CA VAL A 8 -15.34 9.87 17.09
C VAL A 8 -15.13 8.92 15.92
N ILE A 9 -13.95 8.94 15.33
CA ILE A 9 -13.50 7.96 14.34
C ILE A 9 -12.25 7.30 14.90
N ASP A 10 -12.38 6.02 15.23
CA ASP A 10 -11.25 5.20 15.65
C ASP A 10 -10.55 4.61 14.42
N GLU A 11 -9.22 4.35 14.53
CA GLU A 11 -8.37 3.87 13.44
C GLU A 11 -8.59 4.68 12.13
N GLU A 12 -8.49 6.01 12.23
CA GLU A 12 -8.85 6.95 11.14
C GLU A 12 -8.07 6.70 9.83
N HIS A 13 -6.91 6.04 9.91
CA HIS A 13 -6.06 5.64 8.79
C HIS A 13 -6.66 4.48 7.97
N GLU A 14 -7.67 3.79 8.49
CA GLU A 14 -8.24 2.61 7.84
C GLU A 14 -8.83 2.91 6.47
N GLN A 15 -8.40 2.11 5.47
CA GLN A 15 -8.85 2.24 4.08
C GLN A 15 -10.35 2.02 3.90
N SER A 16 -10.99 1.28 4.81
CA SER A 16 -12.43 1.00 4.79
C SER A 16 -13.29 2.24 4.95
N TYR A 17 -12.76 3.34 5.48
CA TYR A 17 -13.43 4.63 5.54
C TYR A 17 -13.57 5.33 4.17
N LYS A 18 -12.85 4.89 3.16
CA LYS A 18 -13.06 5.31 1.77
C LYS A 18 -14.05 4.37 1.09
N GLN A 19 -15.21 4.90 0.69
CA GLN A 19 -16.23 4.12 -0.02
C GLN A 19 -15.75 3.73 -1.44
N GLY A 20 -15.70 2.43 -1.72
CA GLY A 20 -15.24 1.89 -3.01
C GLY A 20 -16.28 1.96 -4.13
N SER A 21 -17.57 2.17 -3.81
CA SER A 21 -18.69 2.31 -4.75
C SER A 21 -19.28 3.71 -4.68
N SER A 22 -20.10 4.08 -5.66
CA SER A 22 -20.80 5.39 -5.66
C SER A 22 -21.85 5.46 -4.54
N PRO A 23 -21.92 6.60 -3.82
CA PRO A 23 -21.02 7.75 -3.84
C PRO A 23 -19.68 7.47 -3.17
N ARG A 24 -18.57 7.82 -3.83
CA ARG A 24 -17.20 7.53 -3.38
C ARG A 24 -16.71 8.58 -2.38
N TYR A 25 -17.28 8.63 -1.20
CA TYR A 25 -16.87 9.54 -0.13
C TYR A 25 -15.80 8.91 0.77
N HIS A 26 -15.13 9.75 1.56
CA HIS A 26 -14.29 9.34 2.68
C HIS A 26 -14.99 9.73 3.98
N ALA A 27 -15.18 8.78 4.90
CA ALA A 27 -15.95 9.01 6.13
C ALA A 27 -15.35 10.13 6.99
N ARG A 28 -14.01 10.25 7.06
CA ARG A 28 -13.32 11.34 7.76
C ARG A 28 -13.72 12.72 7.22
N GLU A 29 -13.78 12.88 5.90
CA GLU A 29 -14.16 14.16 5.27
C GLU A 29 -15.64 14.49 5.51
N VAL A 30 -16.50 13.48 5.46
CA VAL A 30 -17.92 13.63 5.80
C VAL A 30 -18.08 14.03 7.28
N ALA A 31 -17.36 13.35 8.18
CA ALA A 31 -17.38 13.65 9.61
C ALA A 31 -16.87 15.06 9.91
N ALA A 32 -15.77 15.50 9.27
CA ALA A 32 -15.24 16.84 9.42
C ALA A 32 -16.26 17.90 8.96
N LYS A 33 -16.93 17.66 7.83
CA LYS A 33 -17.98 18.54 7.33
C LYS A 33 -19.20 18.58 8.27
N LEU A 34 -19.60 17.41 8.77
CA LEU A 34 -20.73 17.28 9.67
C LEU A 34 -20.45 17.97 11.02
N ALA A 35 -19.27 17.73 11.60
CA ALA A 35 -18.85 18.40 12.84
C ALA A 35 -18.90 19.93 12.71
N ARG A 36 -18.44 20.48 11.61
CA ARG A 36 -18.50 21.90 11.32
C ARG A 36 -19.93 22.42 11.20
N LEU A 37 -20.82 21.69 10.53
CA LEU A 37 -22.23 22.08 10.37
C LEU A 37 -23.00 22.09 11.70
N HIS A 38 -22.65 21.19 12.61
CA HIS A 38 -23.29 21.09 13.93
C HIS A 38 -22.54 21.86 15.03
N GLY A 39 -21.36 22.40 14.74
CA GLY A 39 -20.54 23.08 15.74
C GLY A 39 -20.01 22.16 16.83
N CYS A 40 -19.86 20.85 16.55
CA CYS A 40 -19.41 19.86 17.51
C CYS A 40 -17.94 19.45 17.29
N ALA A 41 -17.35 18.79 18.29
CA ALA A 41 -16.00 18.27 18.21
C ALA A 41 -15.93 17.01 17.31
N LEU A 42 -14.79 16.87 16.58
CA LEU A 42 -14.39 15.65 15.90
C LEU A 42 -13.10 15.12 16.53
N VAL A 43 -13.11 13.88 16.98
CA VAL A 43 -11.92 13.18 17.48
C VAL A 43 -11.55 12.07 16.51
N LEU A 44 -10.31 12.08 16.03
CA LEU A 44 -9.73 11.05 15.20
C LEU A 44 -8.69 10.29 16.04
N GLY A 45 -8.90 9.00 16.26
CA GLY A 45 -8.01 8.12 17.00
C GLY A 45 -7.20 7.26 16.03
N SER A 46 -5.90 7.12 16.27
CA SER A 46 -5.04 6.18 15.56
C SER A 46 -3.68 6.02 16.24
N ALA A 47 -3.14 4.80 16.23
CA ALA A 47 -1.73 4.56 16.55
C ALA A 47 -0.82 5.00 15.39
N THR A 48 -1.35 4.97 14.16
CA THR A 48 -0.64 5.31 12.92
C THR A 48 -1.45 6.36 12.12
N PRO A 49 -1.52 7.63 12.59
CA PRO A 49 -2.34 8.66 11.93
C PRO A 49 -1.96 8.85 10.46
N SER A 50 -2.94 9.09 9.60
CA SER A 50 -2.72 9.31 8.16
C SER A 50 -1.87 10.56 7.89
N ALA A 51 -1.13 10.58 6.78
CA ALA A 51 -0.34 11.75 6.35
C ALA A 51 -1.20 13.00 6.20
N GLU A 52 -2.44 12.87 5.76
CA GLU A 52 -3.40 13.97 5.65
C GLU A 52 -3.82 14.54 7.00
N ALA A 53 -4.06 13.69 8.00
CA ALA A 53 -4.40 14.14 9.34
C ALA A 53 -3.22 14.86 9.99
N LEU A 54 -2.01 14.33 9.86
CA LEU A 54 -0.78 14.94 10.36
C LEU A 54 -0.54 16.32 9.73
N ALA A 55 -0.62 16.43 8.40
CA ALA A 55 -0.44 17.71 7.70
C ALA A 55 -1.46 18.76 8.12
N ARG A 56 -2.71 18.39 8.39
CA ARG A 56 -3.73 19.28 8.92
C ARG A 56 -3.40 19.79 10.31
N CYS A 57 -2.84 18.93 11.16
CA CYS A 57 -2.37 19.33 12.49
C CYS A 57 -1.16 20.26 12.41
N GLU A 58 -0.22 20.05 11.49
CA GLU A 58 0.92 20.93 11.26
C GLU A 58 0.51 22.32 10.80
N THR A 59 -0.45 22.41 9.88
CA THR A 59 -1.02 23.70 9.44
C THR A 59 -1.91 24.35 10.49
N GLY A 60 -2.36 23.58 11.49
CA GLY A 60 -3.22 24.02 12.59
C GLY A 60 -4.66 24.34 12.18
N SER A 61 -4.97 24.33 10.88
CA SER A 61 -6.32 24.60 10.38
C SER A 61 -6.57 23.92 9.04
N HIS A 62 -7.82 23.52 8.81
CA HIS A 62 -8.29 23.01 7.52
C HIS A 62 -9.77 23.34 7.35
N ASP A 63 -10.14 23.91 6.21
CA ASP A 63 -11.52 24.30 5.90
C ASP A 63 -12.19 25.18 6.99
N GLY A 64 -11.42 26.05 7.64
CA GLY A 64 -11.90 26.93 8.72
C GLY A 64 -12.10 26.22 10.07
N ALA A 65 -11.75 24.95 10.20
CA ALA A 65 -11.71 24.22 11.47
C ALA A 65 -10.29 24.20 12.04
N ARG A 66 -10.15 24.31 13.35
CA ARG A 66 -8.88 24.14 14.06
C ARG A 66 -8.57 22.66 14.21
N TRP A 67 -7.33 22.28 13.86
CA TRP A 67 -6.80 20.93 14.04
C TRP A 67 -5.69 20.94 15.09
N THR A 68 -5.73 19.99 16.02
CA THR A 68 -4.75 19.88 17.10
C THR A 68 -4.38 18.43 17.28
N ARG A 69 -3.09 18.14 17.35
CA ARG A 69 -2.56 16.81 17.68
C ARG A 69 -2.48 16.66 19.20
N VAL A 70 -3.00 15.54 19.69
CA VAL A 70 -2.86 15.11 21.09
C VAL A 70 -2.12 13.79 21.10
N GLU A 71 -1.01 13.73 21.80
CA GLU A 71 -0.19 12.52 21.91
C GLU A 71 -0.49 11.78 23.20
N MET A 72 -0.54 10.46 23.13
CA MET A 72 -0.66 9.54 24.26
C MET A 72 0.60 8.67 24.31
N PRO A 73 1.72 9.17 24.86
CA PRO A 73 3.01 8.50 24.77
C PRO A 73 3.14 7.28 25.68
N GLU A 74 2.32 7.19 26.72
CA GLU A 74 2.38 6.13 27.70
C GLU A 74 1.36 5.02 27.39
N ARG A 75 1.82 3.77 27.46
CA ARG A 75 0.93 2.62 27.39
C ARG A 75 0.25 2.38 28.74
N PRO A 76 -1.05 2.06 28.76
CA PRO A 76 -1.67 1.63 30.01
C PRO A 76 -1.08 0.29 30.48
N GLY A 77 -0.74 0.18 31.76
CA GLY A 77 -0.21 -1.05 32.36
C GLY A 77 1.31 -1.21 32.25
N THR A 78 1.78 -2.45 32.39
CA THR A 78 3.21 -2.82 32.40
C THR A 78 3.74 -3.34 31.07
N ALA A 79 2.94 -3.29 30.01
CA ALA A 79 3.30 -3.84 28.72
C ALA A 79 4.46 -3.07 28.04
N CYS A 80 5.57 -3.75 27.80
CA CYS A 80 6.71 -3.22 27.06
C CYS A 80 6.49 -3.33 25.54
N LEU A 81 7.17 -2.47 24.78
CA LEU A 81 7.26 -2.64 23.34
C LEU A 81 8.05 -3.91 23.01
N PRO A 82 7.64 -4.72 22.04
CA PRO A 82 8.38 -5.90 21.64
C PRO A 82 9.71 -5.54 21.01
N GLU A 83 10.71 -6.41 21.16
CA GLU A 83 11.97 -6.27 20.42
C GLU A 83 11.72 -6.55 18.93
N VAL A 84 12.15 -5.62 18.05
CA VAL A 84 12.03 -5.77 16.59
C VAL A 84 13.39 -6.10 15.99
N ILE A 85 13.51 -7.32 15.46
CA ILE A 85 14.71 -7.83 14.79
C ILE A 85 14.48 -7.79 13.28
N VAL A 86 15.37 -7.12 12.54
CA VAL A 86 15.33 -7.06 11.08
C VAL A 86 16.30 -8.08 10.50
N ALA A 87 15.77 -9.09 9.80
CA ALA A 87 16.55 -10.10 9.09
C ALA A 87 16.80 -9.66 7.64
N ASP A 88 18.07 -9.38 7.30
CA ASP A 88 18.50 -8.96 5.97
C ASP A 88 18.61 -10.17 5.02
N LEU A 89 17.58 -10.37 4.21
CA LEU A 89 17.51 -11.47 3.24
C LEU A 89 18.59 -11.39 2.12
N ARG A 90 19.21 -10.22 1.90
CA ARG A 90 20.33 -10.08 0.96
C ARG A 90 21.55 -10.85 1.47
N ARG A 91 21.84 -10.70 2.77
CA ARG A 91 22.95 -11.42 3.42
C ARG A 91 22.71 -12.94 3.44
N GLU A 92 21.49 -13.36 3.76
CA GLU A 92 21.09 -14.76 3.68
C GLU A 92 21.28 -15.33 2.27
N PHE A 93 20.86 -14.60 1.24
CA PHE A 93 21.02 -15.00 -0.15
C PHE A 93 22.49 -15.12 -0.57
N VAL A 94 23.32 -14.15 -0.20
CA VAL A 94 24.77 -14.13 -0.51
C VAL A 94 25.51 -15.27 0.21
N SER A 95 25.11 -15.60 1.46
CA SER A 95 25.67 -16.72 2.21
C SER A 95 25.25 -18.10 1.68
N GLY A 96 24.39 -18.14 0.64
CA GLY A 96 23.96 -19.38 -0.01
C GLY A 96 22.60 -19.90 0.46
N SER A 97 21.95 -19.27 1.43
CA SER A 97 20.60 -19.67 1.87
C SER A 97 19.58 -19.49 0.73
N ARG A 98 18.72 -20.49 0.57
CA ARG A 98 17.58 -20.47 -0.36
C ARG A 98 16.25 -20.72 0.38
N SER A 99 16.30 -20.75 1.71
CA SER A 99 15.13 -20.89 2.55
C SER A 99 14.19 -19.70 2.41
N ILE A 100 12.89 -19.93 2.61
CA ILE A 100 11.86 -18.90 2.75
C ILE A 100 12.04 -18.17 4.09
N PHE A 101 12.55 -18.89 5.09
CA PHE A 101 12.73 -18.39 6.44
C PHE A 101 14.20 -18.05 6.69
N SER A 102 14.44 -16.87 7.24
CA SER A 102 15.77 -16.46 7.68
C SER A 102 16.20 -17.21 8.93
N LYS A 103 17.50 -17.28 9.16
CA LYS A 103 18.03 -17.94 10.36
C LYS A 103 17.44 -17.36 11.66
N PRO A 104 17.35 -16.02 11.88
CA PRO A 104 16.72 -15.47 13.07
C PRO A 104 15.26 -15.91 13.28
N LEU A 105 14.49 -16.07 12.18
CA LEU A 105 13.10 -16.53 12.29
C LEU A 105 13.02 -18.02 12.61
N LEU A 106 13.92 -18.84 12.05
CA LEU A 106 14.01 -20.26 12.36
C LEU A 106 14.37 -20.46 13.83
N ASP A 107 15.43 -19.82 14.30
CA ASP A 107 15.88 -19.91 15.69
C ASP A 107 14.75 -19.49 16.68
N ALA A 108 13.96 -18.47 16.33
CA ALA A 108 12.83 -18.04 17.15
C ALA A 108 11.63 -18.99 17.09
N LEU A 109 11.38 -19.65 15.94
CA LEU A 109 10.34 -20.68 15.83
C LEU A 109 10.69 -21.91 16.65
N ASP A 110 11.97 -22.31 16.65
CA ASP A 110 12.45 -23.42 17.48
C ASP A 110 12.21 -23.14 18.97
N GLU A 111 12.49 -21.92 19.45
CA GLU A 111 12.20 -21.52 20.83
C GLU A 111 10.69 -21.54 21.16
N VAL A 112 9.83 -21.11 20.22
CA VAL A 112 8.37 -21.16 20.39
C VAL A 112 7.90 -22.61 20.57
N VAL A 113 8.47 -23.53 19.77
CA VAL A 113 8.15 -24.97 19.87
C VAL A 113 8.65 -25.55 21.18
N GLU A 114 9.91 -25.29 21.57
CA GLU A 114 10.49 -25.77 22.82
C GLU A 114 9.71 -25.30 24.06
N LYS A 115 9.25 -24.04 24.04
CA LYS A 115 8.49 -23.44 25.15
C LYS A 115 6.98 -23.67 25.07
N ARG A 116 6.50 -24.41 24.07
CA ARG A 116 5.08 -24.65 23.80
C ARG A 116 4.23 -23.38 23.73
N GLN A 117 4.76 -22.36 23.05
CA GLN A 117 4.14 -21.03 22.90
C GLN A 117 3.43 -20.90 21.55
N LYS A 118 2.90 -19.70 21.27
CA LYS A 118 2.20 -19.39 20.02
C LYS A 118 2.94 -18.35 19.19
N ALA A 119 2.93 -18.53 17.88
CA ALA A 119 3.49 -17.59 16.92
C ALA A 119 2.47 -17.12 15.89
N VAL A 120 2.61 -15.88 15.42
CA VAL A 120 1.85 -15.30 14.31
C VAL A 120 2.82 -14.99 13.17
N LEU A 121 2.57 -15.54 11.99
CA LEU A 121 3.36 -15.28 10.79
C LEU A 121 2.54 -14.51 9.75
N LEU A 122 2.95 -13.27 9.50
CA LEU A 122 2.36 -12.43 8.47
C LEU A 122 3.00 -12.73 7.11
N HIS A 123 2.17 -13.16 6.17
CA HIS A 123 2.54 -13.25 4.77
C HIS A 123 1.67 -12.33 3.92
N ASN A 124 2.20 -11.16 3.56
CA ASN A 124 1.44 -10.20 2.77
C ASN A 124 1.39 -10.62 1.30
N ARG A 125 0.26 -11.22 0.88
CA ARG A 125 0.01 -11.63 -0.51
C ARG A 125 -0.89 -10.64 -1.28
N ARG A 126 -1.33 -9.55 -0.70
CA ARG A 126 -2.20 -8.62 -1.42
C ARG A 126 -1.41 -7.89 -2.51
N GLY A 127 -1.75 -8.19 -3.76
CA GLY A 127 -1.35 -7.50 -4.95
C GLY A 127 -1.18 -8.46 -6.12
N PHE A 128 -1.99 -8.30 -7.14
CA PHE A 128 -1.81 -8.98 -8.44
C PHE A 128 -0.62 -8.38 -9.23
N ALA A 129 0.02 -7.34 -8.70
CA ALA A 129 1.18 -6.71 -9.30
C ALA A 129 2.45 -7.47 -8.95
N SER A 130 3.02 -8.17 -9.92
CA SER A 130 4.37 -8.73 -9.81
C SER A 130 5.37 -7.60 -9.99
N PHE A 131 6.43 -7.58 -9.20
CA PHE A 131 7.56 -6.68 -9.42
C PHE A 131 8.86 -7.49 -9.45
N LEU A 132 9.90 -6.89 -10.00
CA LEU A 132 11.24 -7.47 -10.00
C LEU A 132 12.05 -6.89 -8.85
N MET A 133 12.87 -7.73 -8.23
CA MET A 133 13.81 -7.31 -7.19
C MET A 133 15.14 -8.02 -7.37
N CYS A 134 16.21 -7.28 -7.17
CA CYS A 134 17.54 -7.86 -7.13
C CYS A 134 17.78 -8.57 -5.79
N ARG A 135 18.09 -9.87 -5.85
CA ARG A 135 18.31 -10.68 -4.65
C ARG A 135 19.57 -10.31 -3.88
N GLU A 136 20.56 -9.65 -4.54
CA GLU A 136 21.82 -9.27 -3.90
C GLU A 136 21.77 -7.89 -3.25
N CYS A 137 21.13 -6.89 -3.89
CA CYS A 137 21.14 -5.53 -3.36
C CYS A 137 19.75 -4.98 -2.98
N GLY A 138 18.68 -5.75 -3.16
CA GLY A 138 17.31 -5.33 -2.86
C GLY A 138 16.72 -4.32 -3.84
N CYS A 139 17.45 -3.89 -4.88
CA CYS A 139 16.96 -2.88 -5.82
C CYS A 139 15.67 -3.35 -6.51
N VAL A 140 14.64 -2.53 -6.43
CA VAL A 140 13.39 -2.65 -7.19
C VAL A 140 13.37 -1.57 -8.25
N PRO A 141 13.22 -1.90 -9.55
CA PRO A 141 13.07 -0.90 -10.59
C PRO A 141 11.87 0.01 -10.33
N THR A 142 12.11 1.32 -10.30
CA THR A 142 11.10 2.34 -10.08
C THR A 142 10.92 3.23 -11.31
N CYS A 143 9.74 3.82 -11.45
CA CYS A 143 9.48 4.78 -12.50
C CYS A 143 10.25 6.08 -12.24
N LYS A 144 10.97 6.57 -13.23
CA LYS A 144 11.76 7.83 -13.15
C LYS A 144 10.86 9.08 -12.96
N HIS A 145 9.60 9.00 -13.36
CA HIS A 145 8.67 10.13 -13.35
C HIS A 145 7.69 10.11 -12.17
N CYS A 146 7.38 8.92 -11.63
CA CYS A 146 6.33 8.75 -10.62
C CYS A 146 6.87 8.25 -9.28
N SER A 147 8.15 7.91 -9.19
CA SER A 147 8.79 7.34 -7.99
C SER A 147 8.09 6.08 -7.42
N THR A 148 7.19 5.46 -8.20
CA THR A 148 6.50 4.21 -7.84
C THR A 148 7.23 3.01 -8.41
N ALA A 149 7.13 1.85 -7.76
CA ALA A 149 7.64 0.60 -8.29
C ALA A 149 6.98 0.25 -9.63
N LEU A 150 7.77 -0.30 -10.56
CA LEU A 150 7.26 -0.75 -11.85
C LEU A 150 6.65 -2.15 -11.73
N THR A 151 5.51 -2.35 -12.37
CA THR A 151 4.85 -3.65 -12.46
C THR A 151 5.48 -4.50 -13.57
N TYR A 152 5.80 -5.75 -13.26
CA TYR A 152 6.32 -6.70 -14.25
C TYR A 152 5.20 -7.48 -14.91
N HIS A 153 5.12 -7.36 -16.24
CA HIS A 153 4.20 -8.10 -17.09
C HIS A 153 4.91 -9.28 -17.74
N GLU A 154 4.60 -10.48 -17.27
CA GLU A 154 5.28 -11.72 -17.68
C GLU A 154 5.05 -12.07 -19.16
N ARG A 155 3.85 -11.81 -19.69
CA ARG A 155 3.50 -12.12 -21.09
C ARG A 155 4.25 -11.29 -22.10
N THR A 156 4.56 -10.04 -21.77
CA THR A 156 5.23 -9.06 -22.66
C THR A 156 6.70 -8.88 -22.33
N HIS A 157 7.14 -9.44 -21.18
CA HIS A 157 8.47 -9.18 -20.60
C HIS A 157 8.76 -7.69 -20.47
N THR A 158 7.78 -6.93 -19.95
CA THR A 158 7.88 -5.48 -19.73
C THR A 158 7.75 -5.12 -18.27
N LEU A 159 8.43 -4.05 -17.87
CA LEU A 159 8.19 -3.31 -16.63
C LEU A 159 7.38 -2.07 -16.98
N GLU A 160 6.22 -1.88 -16.37
CA GLU A 160 5.29 -0.80 -16.69
C GLU A 160 4.92 0.05 -15.49
N CYS A 161 4.83 1.35 -15.71
CA CYS A 161 4.28 2.29 -14.75
C CYS A 161 2.80 2.52 -15.07
N HIS A 162 1.91 2.03 -14.23
CA HIS A 162 0.46 2.23 -14.41
C HIS A 162 -0.02 3.64 -14.03
N THR A 163 0.85 4.50 -13.53
CA THR A 163 0.53 5.91 -13.27
C THR A 163 0.71 6.76 -14.52
N CYS A 164 1.85 6.63 -15.23
CA CYS A 164 2.17 7.48 -16.39
C CYS A 164 2.30 6.70 -17.71
N GLY A 165 2.22 5.37 -17.71
CA GLY A 165 2.32 4.53 -18.91
C GLY A 165 3.75 4.25 -19.40
N SER A 166 4.80 4.66 -18.68
CA SER A 166 6.18 4.31 -19.04
C SER A 166 6.37 2.80 -19.08
N SER A 167 7.01 2.28 -20.12
CA SER A 167 7.24 0.85 -20.31
C SER A 167 8.68 0.56 -20.73
N TYR A 168 9.29 -0.49 -20.16
CA TYR A 168 10.66 -0.92 -20.41
C TYR A 168 10.71 -2.43 -20.60
N ARG A 169 11.41 -2.90 -21.63
CA ARG A 169 11.63 -4.35 -21.82
C ARG A 169 12.63 -4.87 -20.80
N VAL A 170 12.36 -6.05 -20.26
CA VAL A 170 13.20 -6.72 -19.27
C VAL A 170 13.11 -8.24 -19.41
N ARG A 171 14.22 -8.94 -19.20
CA ARG A 171 14.25 -10.40 -19.06
C ARG A 171 14.86 -10.74 -17.71
N PRO A 172 14.02 -11.09 -16.71
CA PRO A 172 14.51 -11.35 -15.36
C PRO A 172 15.19 -12.73 -15.25
N TYR A 173 15.87 -12.95 -14.13
CA TYR A 173 16.31 -14.28 -13.73
C TYR A 173 15.10 -15.26 -13.70
N PRO A 174 15.20 -16.52 -14.21
CA PRO A 174 16.45 -17.20 -14.59
C PRO A 174 16.90 -17.03 -16.05
N GLU A 175 16.23 -16.24 -16.88
CA GLU A 175 16.61 -16.07 -18.30
C GLU A 175 17.92 -15.27 -18.51
N TYR A 176 18.39 -14.58 -17.45
CA TYR A 176 19.63 -13.81 -17.42
C TYR A 176 19.79 -12.75 -18.53
N GLY A 177 18.69 -12.24 -19.05
CA GLY A 177 18.73 -11.26 -20.14
C GLY A 177 18.91 -9.81 -19.68
N SER A 178 18.64 -9.49 -18.41
CA SER A 178 18.74 -8.16 -17.84
C SER A 178 19.43 -8.15 -16.51
N ALA A 179 20.40 -7.27 -16.34
CA ALA A 179 21.12 -7.06 -15.09
C ALA A 179 20.38 -6.05 -14.20
N CYS A 180 20.66 -6.10 -12.90
CA CYS A 180 20.19 -5.11 -11.95
C CYS A 180 20.71 -3.71 -12.31
N PRO A 181 19.86 -2.69 -12.42
CA PRO A 181 20.29 -1.33 -12.80
C PRO A 181 21.15 -0.65 -11.72
N LYS A 182 21.14 -1.15 -10.48
CA LYS A 182 21.91 -0.58 -9.37
C LYS A 182 23.29 -1.24 -9.20
N CYS A 183 23.36 -2.58 -9.22
CA CYS A 183 24.59 -3.31 -8.87
C CYS A 183 25.12 -4.20 -10.00
N GLY A 184 24.45 -4.29 -11.14
CA GLY A 184 24.85 -5.13 -12.26
C GLY A 184 24.61 -6.64 -12.07
N SER A 185 24.06 -7.06 -10.92
CA SER A 185 23.80 -8.47 -10.64
C SER A 185 22.81 -9.09 -11.61
N ARG A 186 23.04 -10.35 -11.99
CA ARG A 186 22.14 -11.16 -12.82
C ARG A 186 20.89 -11.65 -12.08
N TYR A 187 20.83 -11.50 -10.75
CA TYR A 187 19.74 -12.01 -9.92
C TYR A 187 18.59 -11.01 -9.76
N LEU A 188 18.25 -10.29 -10.80
CA LEU A 188 17.00 -9.52 -10.86
C LEU A 188 15.85 -10.49 -11.11
N ALA A 189 15.10 -10.83 -10.08
CA ALA A 189 14.11 -11.91 -10.08
C ALA A 189 12.71 -11.39 -9.81
N LYS A 190 11.71 -12.10 -10.36
CA LYS A 190 10.30 -11.92 -9.99
C LYS A 190 10.12 -12.29 -8.52
N MET A 191 9.48 -11.40 -7.77
CA MET A 191 9.06 -11.66 -6.41
C MET A 191 7.66 -12.26 -6.41
N GLY A 192 7.43 -13.27 -5.58
CA GLY A 192 6.14 -13.94 -5.43
C GLY A 192 6.28 -15.27 -4.70
N LEU A 193 5.68 -15.35 -3.51
CA LEU A 193 5.47 -16.60 -2.78
C LEU A 193 3.97 -16.77 -2.57
N GLY A 194 3.45 -17.97 -2.81
CA GLY A 194 2.07 -18.30 -2.46
C GLY A 194 1.95 -18.63 -0.97
N THR A 195 0.83 -18.26 -0.34
CA THR A 195 0.58 -18.61 1.08
C THR A 195 0.63 -20.13 1.31
N GLN A 196 0.18 -20.92 0.31
CA GLN A 196 0.29 -22.38 0.35
C GLN A 196 1.74 -22.86 0.41
N GLN A 197 2.64 -22.26 -0.37
CA GLN A 197 4.07 -22.63 -0.36
C GLN A 197 4.72 -22.34 1.00
N VAL A 198 4.31 -21.25 1.64
CA VAL A 198 4.78 -20.92 3.00
C VAL A 198 4.23 -21.91 4.02
N GLU A 199 2.95 -22.29 3.92
CA GLU A 199 2.33 -23.30 4.78
C GLU A 199 3.03 -24.66 4.64
N ASP A 200 3.25 -25.10 3.40
CA ASP A 200 3.91 -26.38 3.11
C ASP A 200 5.34 -26.42 3.69
N ALA A 201 6.08 -25.31 3.55
CA ALA A 201 7.41 -25.16 4.10
C ALA A 201 7.41 -25.16 5.64
N LEU A 202 6.43 -24.53 6.29
CA LEU A 202 6.26 -24.56 7.75
C LEU A 202 5.95 -25.97 8.25
N ARG A 203 5.02 -26.68 7.61
CA ARG A 203 4.66 -28.05 7.97
C ARG A 203 5.82 -29.05 7.80
N ALA A 204 6.71 -28.78 6.84
CA ALA A 204 7.91 -29.60 6.65
C ALA A 204 9.01 -29.33 7.70
N LEU A 205 8.95 -28.15 8.34
CA LEU A 205 9.96 -27.71 9.31
C LEU A 205 9.56 -28.03 10.76
N LEU A 206 8.26 -27.85 11.07
CA LEU A 206 7.76 -27.96 12.44
C LEU A 206 7.37 -29.41 12.79
N PRO A 207 7.48 -29.82 14.06
CA PRO A 207 6.96 -31.10 14.52
C PRO A 207 5.47 -31.29 14.24
N GLU A 208 5.02 -32.54 14.08
CA GLU A 208 3.62 -32.86 13.72
C GLU A 208 2.59 -32.44 14.77
N ASP A 209 3.01 -32.30 16.03
CA ASP A 209 2.16 -31.86 17.15
C ASP A 209 1.98 -30.34 17.23
N VAL A 210 2.69 -29.57 16.42
CA VAL A 210 2.53 -28.11 16.33
C VAL A 210 1.41 -27.77 15.33
N ALA A 211 0.36 -27.09 15.79
CA ALA A 211 -0.75 -26.71 14.94
C ALA A 211 -0.38 -25.56 13.98
N VAL A 212 -0.33 -25.83 12.67
CA VAL A 212 -0.17 -24.79 11.64
C VAL A 212 -1.54 -24.42 11.08
N ILE A 213 -2.02 -23.22 11.39
CA ILE A 213 -3.35 -22.71 11.04
C ILE A 213 -3.20 -21.61 10.00
N ARG A 214 -3.81 -21.79 8.82
CA ARG A 214 -3.80 -20.78 7.76
C ARG A 214 -5.07 -19.94 7.75
N MET A 215 -4.92 -18.61 7.79
CA MET A 215 -6.00 -17.65 7.72
C MET A 215 -5.79 -16.67 6.55
N ASP A 216 -6.40 -16.95 5.42
CA ASP A 216 -6.41 -16.10 4.24
C ASP A 216 -7.82 -15.98 3.64
N ALA A 217 -7.96 -15.21 2.53
CA ALA A 217 -9.24 -15.03 1.87
C ALA A 217 -9.86 -16.33 1.34
N ASP A 218 -9.04 -17.36 1.05
CA ASP A 218 -9.51 -18.65 0.56
C ASP A 218 -10.05 -19.51 1.71
N SER A 219 -9.33 -19.56 2.83
CA SER A 219 -9.71 -20.33 4.02
C SER A 219 -10.90 -19.74 4.78
N THR A 220 -11.19 -18.45 4.59
CA THR A 220 -12.26 -17.72 5.31
C THR A 220 -13.51 -17.42 4.47
N ARG A 221 -13.69 -18.07 3.31
CA ARG A 221 -14.83 -17.81 2.40
C ARG A 221 -16.20 -18.16 3.00
N THR A 222 -16.27 -19.17 3.85
CA THR A 222 -17.54 -19.60 4.46
C THR A 222 -17.85 -18.79 5.70
N LYS A 223 -19.14 -18.47 5.90
CA LYS A 223 -19.59 -17.75 7.09
C LYS A 223 -19.20 -18.51 8.36
N GLY A 224 -18.54 -17.83 9.29
CA GLY A 224 -18.06 -18.41 10.55
C GLY A 224 -16.70 -19.11 10.46
N ALA A 225 -16.10 -19.33 9.28
CA ALA A 225 -14.80 -19.96 9.15
C ALA A 225 -13.68 -19.19 9.87
N HIS A 226 -13.73 -17.86 9.79
CA HIS A 226 -12.78 -16.98 10.48
C HIS A 226 -12.78 -17.24 12.00
N GLN A 227 -13.95 -17.21 12.61
CA GLN A 227 -14.12 -17.45 14.05
C GLN A 227 -13.62 -18.84 14.46
N LYS A 228 -13.96 -19.85 13.65
CA LYS A 228 -13.58 -21.23 13.92
C LYS A 228 -12.05 -21.45 13.88
N LEU A 229 -11.34 -20.78 12.93
CA LEU A 229 -9.88 -20.83 12.85
C LEU A 229 -9.22 -20.17 14.07
N LEU A 230 -9.81 -19.07 14.57
CA LEU A 230 -9.34 -18.40 15.78
C LEU A 230 -9.54 -19.28 17.03
N GLU A 231 -10.70 -19.92 17.17
CA GLU A 231 -10.98 -20.84 18.26
C GLU A 231 -10.00 -22.05 18.23
N GLN A 232 -9.64 -22.55 17.05
CA GLN A 232 -8.64 -23.61 16.90
C GLN A 232 -7.25 -23.13 17.34
N PHE A 233 -6.88 -21.89 17.00
CA PHE A 233 -5.62 -21.30 17.42
C PHE A 233 -5.57 -21.05 18.93
N ASP A 234 -6.65 -20.56 19.49
CA ASP A 234 -6.76 -20.28 20.91
C ASP A 234 -6.70 -21.59 21.76
N ALA A 235 -7.36 -22.64 21.28
CA ALA A 235 -7.42 -23.93 21.98
C ALA A 235 -6.11 -24.74 21.88
N ALA A 236 -5.22 -24.43 20.94
CA ALA A 236 -3.96 -25.15 20.78
C ALA A 236 -2.92 -24.72 21.82
N GLU A 237 -2.21 -25.67 22.41
CA GLU A 237 -1.11 -25.42 23.35
C GLU A 237 0.12 -24.80 22.66
N CYS A 238 0.45 -25.30 21.45
CA CYS A 238 1.51 -24.76 20.60
C CYS A 238 1.00 -24.62 19.18
N ALA A 239 1.06 -23.41 18.63
CA ALA A 239 0.50 -23.14 17.32
C ALA A 239 1.21 -22.01 16.56
N VAL A 240 1.21 -22.13 15.23
CA VAL A 240 1.62 -21.07 14.31
C VAL A 240 0.42 -20.65 13.47
N LEU A 241 -0.02 -19.40 13.63
CA LEU A 241 -1.06 -18.78 12.81
C LEU A 241 -0.39 -18.09 11.61
N LEU A 242 -0.53 -18.68 10.43
CA LEU A 242 -0.07 -18.10 9.18
C LEU A 242 -1.21 -17.35 8.50
N GLY A 243 -1.05 -16.06 8.23
CA GLY A 243 -2.11 -15.33 7.54
C GLY A 243 -1.65 -14.08 6.83
N THR A 244 -2.64 -13.42 6.20
CA THR A 244 -2.46 -12.14 5.51
C THR A 244 -2.83 -10.98 6.43
N GLN A 245 -3.08 -9.79 5.88
CA GLN A 245 -3.49 -8.61 6.66
C GLN A 245 -4.69 -8.84 7.62
N MET A 246 -5.44 -9.92 7.43
CA MET A 246 -6.56 -10.26 8.33
C MET A 246 -6.10 -10.56 9.76
N ILE A 247 -4.89 -11.10 9.94
CA ILE A 247 -4.34 -11.40 11.27
C ILE A 247 -3.78 -10.17 12.00
N ALA A 248 -3.56 -9.07 11.28
CA ALA A 248 -3.10 -7.80 11.86
C ALA A 248 -4.22 -7.07 12.61
N LYS A 249 -5.50 -7.35 12.29
CA LYS A 249 -6.65 -6.59 12.77
C LYS A 249 -7.49 -7.35 13.79
N GLY A 250 -7.84 -6.67 14.87
CA GLY A 250 -8.88 -7.12 15.82
C GLY A 250 -8.60 -8.40 16.61
N LEU A 251 -7.41 -8.99 16.47
CA LEU A 251 -7.04 -10.21 17.21
C LEU A 251 -6.24 -9.84 18.46
N ASP A 252 -6.64 -10.36 19.58
CA ASP A 252 -5.92 -10.20 20.85
C ASP A 252 -5.57 -11.58 21.41
N PHE A 253 -4.29 -11.94 21.28
CA PHE A 253 -3.75 -13.20 21.77
C PHE A 253 -2.59 -12.91 22.75
N PRO A 254 -2.86 -12.86 24.05
CA PRO A 254 -1.83 -12.59 25.07
C PRO A 254 -0.67 -13.60 25.05
N GLU A 255 -0.94 -14.82 24.59
CA GLU A 255 0.01 -15.94 24.55
C GLU A 255 0.95 -15.91 23.32
N VAL A 256 0.79 -14.94 22.41
CA VAL A 256 1.67 -14.80 21.24
C VAL A 256 2.98 -14.13 21.67
N THR A 257 4.06 -14.88 21.64
CA THR A 257 5.41 -14.42 21.99
C THR A 257 6.26 -14.10 20.78
N LEU A 258 5.92 -14.64 19.60
CA LEU A 258 6.63 -14.41 18.34
C LEU A 258 5.68 -13.90 17.26
N VAL A 259 6.08 -12.79 16.63
CA VAL A 259 5.48 -12.31 15.39
C VAL A 259 6.56 -12.32 14.29
N GLY A 260 6.30 -13.04 13.20
CA GLY A 260 7.19 -13.10 12.04
C GLY A 260 6.55 -12.45 10.81
N VAL A 261 7.28 -11.58 10.13
CA VAL A 261 6.90 -11.05 8.82
C VAL A 261 7.74 -11.74 7.76
N ILE A 262 7.12 -12.60 6.96
CA ILE A 262 7.83 -13.48 5.99
C ILE A 262 8.53 -12.66 4.89
N ASN A 263 7.91 -11.59 4.45
CA ASN A 263 8.52 -10.66 3.50
C ASN A 263 7.78 -9.31 3.56
N ALA A 264 8.46 -8.28 4.09
CA ALA A 264 7.91 -6.94 4.20
C ALA A 264 7.89 -6.20 2.85
N ASP A 265 8.73 -6.61 1.89
CA ASP A 265 8.95 -5.89 0.64
C ASP A 265 7.71 -5.84 -0.26
N TYR A 266 6.81 -6.82 -0.13
CA TYR A 266 5.54 -6.80 -0.86
C TYR A 266 4.66 -5.60 -0.50
N ALA A 267 4.59 -5.26 0.78
CA ALA A 267 3.84 -4.10 1.22
C ALA A 267 4.53 -2.80 0.77
N LEU A 268 5.85 -2.75 0.91
CA LEU A 268 6.68 -1.58 0.61
C LEU A 268 6.73 -1.23 -0.88
N LYS A 269 6.65 -2.21 -1.77
CA LYS A 269 6.85 -2.03 -3.21
C LYS A 269 5.57 -2.24 -4.03
N MET A 270 4.42 -2.04 -3.41
CA MET A 270 3.16 -1.90 -4.15
C MET A 270 3.25 -0.68 -5.08
N PRO A 271 2.70 -0.75 -6.31
CA PRO A 271 2.74 0.37 -7.26
C PRO A 271 1.70 1.47 -6.91
N ASP A 272 1.75 1.95 -5.68
CA ASP A 272 0.89 2.98 -5.13
C ASP A 272 1.71 3.94 -4.27
N PHE A 273 1.40 5.24 -4.31
CA PHE A 273 2.15 6.26 -3.56
C PHE A 273 2.00 6.09 -2.04
N ARG A 274 0.94 5.41 -1.58
CA ARG A 274 0.70 5.09 -0.16
C ARG A 274 1.34 3.77 0.29
N ALA A 275 2.14 3.12 -0.56
CA ALA A 275 2.70 1.82 -0.24
C ALA A 275 3.51 1.85 1.07
N GLY A 276 4.34 2.89 1.28
CA GLY A 276 5.10 3.09 2.50
C GLY A 276 4.21 3.27 3.74
N GLU A 277 3.20 4.14 3.67
CA GLU A 277 2.24 4.38 4.74
C GLU A 277 1.50 3.10 5.13
N ARG A 278 0.95 2.38 4.15
CA ARG A 278 0.26 1.11 4.37
C ARG A 278 1.16 0.01 4.94
N ALA A 279 2.42 -0.02 4.51
CA ALA A 279 3.39 -0.97 5.03
C ALA A 279 3.74 -0.65 6.49
N PHE A 280 3.95 0.63 6.82
CA PHE A 280 4.18 1.09 8.18
C PHE A 280 3.02 0.71 9.10
N ASP A 281 1.79 1.08 8.72
CA ASP A 281 0.57 0.77 9.48
C ASP A 281 0.44 -0.74 9.74
N LEU A 282 0.67 -1.55 8.71
CA LEU A 282 0.59 -3.01 8.82
C LEU A 282 1.65 -3.57 9.76
N LEU A 283 2.90 -3.14 9.62
CA LEU A 283 4.02 -3.64 10.42
C LEU A 283 3.89 -3.23 11.89
N GLU A 284 3.47 -1.99 12.16
CA GLU A 284 3.21 -1.51 13.53
C GLU A 284 2.03 -2.24 14.18
N GLN A 285 0.93 -2.44 13.44
CA GLN A 285 -0.21 -3.20 13.95
C GLN A 285 0.16 -4.64 14.30
N VAL A 286 0.96 -5.29 13.46
CA VAL A 286 1.42 -6.67 13.68
C VAL A 286 2.44 -6.72 14.80
N ALA A 287 3.39 -5.79 14.85
CA ALA A 287 4.36 -5.68 15.95
C ALA A 287 3.64 -5.51 17.30
N GLY A 288 2.60 -4.68 17.34
CA GLY A 288 1.79 -4.47 18.55
C GLY A 288 1.02 -5.71 19.03
N ARG A 289 1.06 -6.85 18.32
CA ARG A 289 0.44 -8.13 18.76
C ARG A 289 1.36 -8.97 19.63
N ALA A 290 2.67 -8.79 19.54
CA ALA A 290 3.61 -9.50 20.37
C ALA A 290 3.73 -8.87 21.77
N GLY A 291 3.93 -9.71 22.81
CA GLY A 291 4.28 -9.24 24.16
C GLY A 291 3.15 -8.53 24.91
N ARG A 292 1.90 -8.98 24.73
CA ARG A 292 0.75 -8.50 25.54
C ARG A 292 0.57 -9.26 26.85
N GLY A 293 1.23 -10.42 26.98
CA GLY A 293 1.29 -11.20 28.21
C GLY A 293 2.45 -10.80 29.11
N GLU A 294 2.83 -11.70 30.02
CA GLU A 294 3.96 -11.53 30.95
C GLU A 294 5.32 -11.68 30.24
N ASP A 295 5.38 -12.49 29.17
CA ASP A 295 6.59 -12.70 28.38
C ASP A 295 6.83 -11.56 27.40
N PRO A 296 8.07 -11.05 27.30
CA PRO A 296 8.40 -10.05 26.29
C PRO A 296 8.25 -10.64 24.88
N GLY A 297 7.45 -9.99 24.06
CA GLY A 297 7.26 -10.42 22.66
C GLY A 297 8.45 -10.07 21.78
N ARG A 298 8.67 -10.89 20.74
CA ARG A 298 9.66 -10.61 19.69
C ARG A 298 8.98 -10.49 18.33
N VAL A 299 9.50 -9.57 17.52
CA VAL A 299 9.05 -9.36 16.14
C VAL A 299 10.23 -9.56 15.21
N ILE A 300 10.10 -10.45 14.24
CA ILE A 300 11.14 -10.68 13.23
C ILE A 300 10.61 -10.27 11.86
N ILE A 301 11.24 -9.26 11.26
CA ILE A 301 10.87 -8.73 9.95
C ILE A 301 11.92 -9.16 8.94
N GLN A 302 11.54 -10.03 8.02
CA GLN A 302 12.37 -10.44 6.89
C GLN A 302 12.20 -9.47 5.72
N THR A 303 13.31 -8.94 5.21
CA THR A 303 13.28 -7.97 4.10
C THR A 303 14.59 -7.97 3.32
N TYR A 304 14.52 -7.67 2.01
CA TYR A 304 15.66 -7.30 1.17
C TYR A 304 15.99 -5.81 1.26
N LEU A 305 15.22 -5.03 2.03
CA LEU A 305 15.28 -3.57 2.13
C LEU A 305 15.41 -3.10 3.59
N PRO A 306 16.39 -3.59 4.37
CA PRO A 306 16.50 -3.27 5.80
C PRO A 306 16.76 -1.78 6.09
N ASP A 307 17.23 -1.04 5.09
CA ASP A 307 17.56 0.39 5.21
C ASP A 307 16.39 1.31 4.84
N GLU A 308 15.25 0.77 4.39
CA GLU A 308 14.05 1.56 4.07
C GLU A 308 13.54 2.30 5.30
N PRO A 309 13.12 3.59 5.16
CA PRO A 309 12.64 4.41 6.27
C PRO A 309 11.53 3.74 7.09
N VAL A 310 10.60 3.04 6.43
CA VAL A 310 9.53 2.26 7.08
C VAL A 310 10.10 1.19 8.01
N ILE A 311 11.05 0.39 7.53
CA ILE A 311 11.65 -0.70 8.32
C ILE A 311 12.43 -0.14 9.52
N ARG A 312 13.16 0.96 9.30
CA ARG A 312 13.88 1.64 10.38
C ARG A 312 12.93 2.23 11.42
N ALA A 313 11.85 2.87 11.00
CA ALA A 313 10.83 3.44 11.87
C ALA A 313 10.20 2.37 12.78
N VAL A 314 9.77 1.24 12.19
CA VAL A 314 9.20 0.11 12.95
C VAL A 314 10.23 -0.49 13.90
N LYS A 315 11.49 -0.66 13.47
CA LYS A 315 12.57 -1.18 14.33
C LYS A 315 12.83 -0.29 15.54
N MET A 316 12.72 1.02 15.37
CA MET A 316 12.98 2.01 16.41
C MET A 316 11.73 2.37 17.22
N HIS A 317 10.57 1.89 16.83
CA HIS A 317 9.27 2.32 17.33
C HIS A 317 9.10 3.85 17.24
N ASP A 318 9.65 4.44 16.20
CA ASP A 318 9.64 5.88 15.97
C ASP A 318 9.11 6.22 14.58
N ARG A 319 7.83 6.62 14.52
CA ARG A 319 7.16 7.01 13.28
C ARG A 319 7.80 8.20 12.59
N SER A 320 8.44 9.12 13.32
CA SER A 320 8.99 10.36 12.74
C SER A 320 9.99 10.07 11.63
N VAL A 321 10.79 9.03 11.79
CA VAL A 321 11.78 8.54 10.80
C VAL A 321 11.15 8.24 9.44
N PHE A 322 9.93 7.69 9.44
CA PHE A 322 9.19 7.41 8.22
C PHE A 322 8.40 8.63 7.72
N THR A 323 7.71 9.34 8.62
CA THR A 323 6.75 10.40 8.26
C THR A 323 7.44 11.55 7.53
N GLU A 324 8.59 12.00 7.98
CA GLU A 324 9.35 13.07 7.33
C GLU A 324 9.71 12.69 5.89
N HIS A 325 10.25 11.48 5.71
CA HIS A 325 10.61 10.98 4.39
C HIS A 325 9.39 10.84 3.46
N ASP A 326 8.28 10.28 3.95
CA ASP A 326 7.05 10.08 3.16
C ASP A 326 6.44 11.41 2.72
N LEU A 327 6.38 12.39 3.62
CA LEU A 327 5.87 13.72 3.31
C LEU A 327 6.74 14.46 2.28
N ASP A 328 8.06 14.35 2.37
CA ASP A 328 8.96 14.94 1.39
C ASP A 328 8.81 14.28 0.01
N MET A 329 8.77 12.97 -0.04
CA MET A 329 8.49 12.22 -1.28
C MET A 329 7.14 12.62 -1.91
N ARG A 330 6.09 12.77 -1.10
CA ARG A 330 4.77 13.20 -1.59
C ARG A 330 4.77 14.65 -2.08
N ARG A 331 5.55 15.53 -1.44
CA ARG A 331 5.72 16.92 -1.88
C ARG A 331 6.41 16.98 -3.23
N GLU A 332 7.51 16.28 -3.40
CA GLU A 332 8.28 16.24 -4.65
C GLU A 332 7.48 15.62 -5.80
N ALA A 333 6.80 14.51 -5.53
CA ALA A 333 6.04 13.79 -6.54
C ALA A 333 4.60 14.33 -6.74
N LEU A 334 4.21 15.39 -6.04
CA LEU A 334 2.88 15.99 -6.08
C LEU A 334 1.76 14.98 -5.76
N TYR A 335 1.77 14.47 -4.53
CA TYR A 335 0.71 13.61 -3.98
C TYR A 335 0.02 14.25 -2.77
N PRO A 336 -1.18 13.79 -2.39
CA PRO A 336 -1.81 14.22 -1.15
C PRO A 336 -0.88 14.03 0.05
N PRO A 337 -0.82 14.96 1.01
CA PRO A 337 -1.76 16.08 1.24
C PRO A 337 -1.47 17.38 0.47
N TYR A 338 -0.47 17.45 -0.39
CA TYR A 338 -0.02 18.69 -1.06
C TYR A 338 -0.86 19.07 -2.29
N VAL A 339 -1.52 18.08 -2.88
CA VAL A 339 -2.43 18.26 -4.02
C VAL A 339 -3.70 17.44 -3.80
N ARG A 340 -4.75 17.77 -4.56
CA ARG A 340 -5.91 16.89 -4.72
C ARG A 340 -5.64 15.86 -5.80
N LEU A 341 -6.17 14.65 -5.62
CA LEU A 341 -5.98 13.55 -6.52
C LEU A 341 -7.33 13.00 -6.98
N ALA A 342 -7.53 12.81 -8.29
CA ALA A 342 -8.67 12.07 -8.78
C ALA A 342 -8.25 10.92 -9.68
N ASN A 343 -9.05 9.87 -9.67
CA ASN A 343 -8.91 8.70 -10.53
C ASN A 343 -10.18 8.51 -11.37
N VAL A 344 -10.06 8.64 -12.69
CA VAL A 344 -11.15 8.40 -13.62
C VAL A 344 -10.97 7.01 -14.22
N LEU A 345 -11.80 6.06 -13.83
CA LEU A 345 -11.78 4.68 -14.27
C LEU A 345 -12.77 4.45 -15.41
N VAL A 346 -12.33 3.78 -16.47
CA VAL A 346 -13.15 3.39 -17.61
C VAL A 346 -12.95 1.89 -17.87
N TRP A 347 -14.04 1.14 -17.96
CA TRP A 347 -13.94 -0.29 -18.23
C TRP A 347 -15.07 -0.81 -19.13
N GLY A 348 -14.77 -1.82 -19.94
CA GLY A 348 -15.70 -2.47 -20.83
C GLY A 348 -15.21 -3.81 -21.37
N ARG A 349 -16.11 -4.62 -21.94
CA ARG A 349 -15.70 -5.88 -22.58
C ARG A 349 -14.96 -5.65 -23.91
N ASP A 350 -15.30 -4.59 -24.62
CA ASP A 350 -14.61 -4.17 -25.84
C ASP A 350 -13.49 -3.21 -25.46
N GLU A 351 -12.26 -3.65 -25.68
CA GLU A 351 -11.04 -2.87 -25.38
C GLU A 351 -10.99 -1.57 -26.18
N ARG A 352 -11.32 -1.62 -27.48
CA ARG A 352 -11.26 -0.44 -28.37
C ARG A 352 -12.28 0.61 -27.96
N ALA A 353 -13.49 0.19 -27.58
CA ALA A 353 -14.54 1.09 -27.11
C ALA A 353 -14.15 1.75 -25.78
N ALA A 354 -13.59 0.98 -24.81
CA ALA A 354 -13.14 1.50 -23.54
C ALA A 354 -11.95 2.45 -23.70
N ARG A 355 -10.94 2.08 -24.50
CA ARG A 355 -9.77 2.91 -24.84
C ARG A 355 -10.21 4.19 -25.55
N GLY A 356 -11.10 4.12 -26.53
CA GLY A 356 -11.60 5.28 -27.26
C GLY A 356 -12.36 6.26 -26.36
N LEU A 357 -13.10 5.78 -25.35
CA LEU A 357 -13.80 6.64 -24.41
C LEU A 357 -12.84 7.32 -23.42
N VAL A 358 -11.88 6.57 -22.84
CA VAL A 358 -10.92 7.16 -21.90
C VAL A 358 -10.03 8.20 -22.57
N MET A 359 -9.65 8.00 -23.85
CA MET A 359 -8.90 9.00 -24.62
C MET A 359 -9.70 10.30 -24.81
N ARG A 360 -10.99 10.20 -25.12
CA ARG A 360 -11.87 11.39 -25.23
C ARG A 360 -12.00 12.12 -23.90
N ILE A 361 -12.19 11.38 -22.80
CA ILE A 361 -12.24 12.01 -21.46
C ILE A 361 -10.94 12.75 -21.17
N ALA A 362 -9.79 12.18 -21.51
CA ALA A 362 -8.50 12.84 -21.31
C ALA A 362 -8.38 14.15 -22.13
N GLU A 363 -8.90 14.16 -23.35
CA GLU A 363 -8.90 15.37 -24.19
C GLU A 363 -9.84 16.45 -23.62
N GLU A 364 -11.05 16.07 -23.21
CA GLU A 364 -11.99 16.99 -22.58
C GLU A 364 -11.46 17.59 -21.28
N LEU A 365 -10.71 16.80 -20.49
CA LEU A 365 -10.04 17.29 -19.29
C LEU A 365 -8.96 18.30 -19.62
N ARG A 366 -8.20 18.13 -20.72
CA ARG A 366 -7.21 19.13 -21.14
C ARG A 366 -7.89 20.46 -21.49
N VAL A 367 -8.97 20.38 -22.25
CA VAL A 367 -9.77 21.56 -22.60
C VAL A 367 -10.30 22.24 -21.34
N GLU A 368 -10.85 21.46 -20.39
CA GLU A 368 -11.43 21.99 -19.16
C GLU A 368 -10.39 22.72 -18.29
N PHE A 369 -9.17 22.19 -18.22
CA PHE A 369 -8.09 22.79 -17.44
C PHE A 369 -7.27 23.82 -18.21
N GLY A 370 -7.63 24.13 -19.48
CA GLY A 370 -6.88 25.06 -20.32
C GLY A 370 -5.43 24.61 -20.56
N LEU A 371 -5.22 23.29 -20.63
CA LEU A 371 -3.91 22.71 -20.93
C LEU A 371 -3.79 22.63 -22.45
N ASP A 372 -2.98 23.50 -23.04
CA ASP A 372 -2.58 23.37 -24.45
C ASP A 372 -2.08 21.96 -24.73
N ALA A 373 -2.06 21.56 -26.02
CA ALA A 373 -1.61 20.24 -26.48
C ALA A 373 -0.12 19.98 -26.17
N THR A 374 0.25 20.19 -24.90
CA THR A 374 1.53 19.71 -24.36
C THR A 374 1.51 18.21 -24.49
N PRO A 375 2.50 17.60 -25.14
CA PRO A 375 2.52 16.16 -25.33
C PRO A 375 2.25 15.50 -23.99
N MET A 376 1.34 14.50 -23.97
CA MET A 376 1.29 13.58 -22.84
C MET A 376 2.72 13.28 -22.43
N LEU A 377 3.02 13.24 -21.15
CA LEU A 377 4.24 12.65 -20.63
C LEU A 377 4.24 11.15 -20.99
N HIS A 378 4.23 10.86 -22.29
CA HIS A 378 4.79 9.64 -22.79
C HIS A 378 6.30 9.83 -22.68
N PRO A 379 7.01 8.99 -21.94
CA PRO A 379 8.44 8.95 -22.10
C PRO A 379 8.66 8.63 -23.58
N ALA A 380 9.02 9.65 -24.32
CA ALA A 380 9.58 9.45 -25.64
C ALA A 380 10.69 8.42 -25.49
N VAL A 381 10.64 7.41 -26.31
CA VAL A 381 11.84 6.72 -26.79
C VAL A 381 12.95 7.77 -26.83
N GLU A 382 14.07 7.50 -26.18
CA GLU A 382 15.26 8.37 -26.09
C GLU A 382 15.62 8.95 -27.45
N THR A 383 15.11 10.13 -27.74
CA THR A 383 15.66 11.04 -28.73
C THR A 383 15.83 12.36 -28.00
N GLY A 384 17.09 12.74 -27.81
CA GLY A 384 17.50 13.91 -27.06
C GLY A 384 16.79 15.18 -27.54
N SER A 385 15.79 15.59 -26.80
CA SER A 385 15.23 16.93 -26.87
C SER A 385 15.07 17.43 -25.43
N ALA A 386 15.57 18.65 -25.21
CA ALA A 386 15.57 19.36 -23.95
C ALA A 386 14.18 19.35 -23.34
N GLY A 387 13.99 18.59 -22.25
CA GLY A 387 12.79 18.66 -21.42
C GLY A 387 12.71 20.04 -20.78
N VAL A 388 11.55 20.68 -20.87
CA VAL A 388 11.27 21.88 -20.12
C VAL A 388 11.18 21.47 -18.65
N GLU A 389 12.17 21.81 -17.84
CA GLU A 389 12.15 21.63 -16.39
C GLU A 389 11.19 22.70 -15.81
N PHE A 390 10.01 22.28 -15.41
CA PHE A 390 9.11 23.12 -14.62
C PHE A 390 9.60 23.15 -13.16
N SER A 391 9.61 24.33 -12.55
CA SER A 391 9.86 24.42 -11.11
C SER A 391 8.73 23.74 -10.33
N SER A 392 9.03 23.14 -9.18
CA SER A 392 8.02 22.50 -8.30
C SER A 392 6.86 23.45 -7.97
N ARG A 393 7.10 24.75 -7.95
CA ARG A 393 6.11 25.80 -7.66
C ARG A 393 5.14 26.01 -8.82
N GLU A 394 5.59 25.90 -10.06
CA GLU A 394 4.73 25.97 -11.26
C GLU A 394 3.86 24.72 -11.40
N LEU A 395 4.41 23.55 -11.06
CA LEU A 395 3.68 22.29 -11.07
C LEU A 395 2.55 22.25 -10.01
N LEU A 396 2.74 22.95 -8.87
CA LEU A 396 1.71 23.08 -7.82
C LEU A 396 0.57 24.06 -8.21
N SER A 397 0.75 24.88 -9.24
CA SER A 397 -0.24 25.89 -9.64
C SER A 397 -1.21 25.43 -10.74
N ARG A 398 -0.92 24.33 -11.43
CA ARG A 398 -1.72 23.84 -12.56
C ARG A 398 -2.09 22.36 -12.38
N PRO A 399 -3.30 21.95 -12.81
CA PRO A 399 -3.66 20.54 -12.87
C PRO A 399 -2.74 19.76 -13.83
N GLN A 400 -2.48 18.50 -13.49
CA GLN A 400 -1.74 17.55 -14.30
C GLN A 400 -2.62 16.36 -14.62
N ILE A 401 -2.56 15.87 -15.88
CA ILE A 401 -3.29 14.71 -16.35
C ILE A 401 -2.26 13.64 -16.71
N LEU A 402 -2.30 12.52 -15.99
CA LEU A 402 -1.44 11.36 -16.23
C LEU A 402 -2.26 10.22 -16.85
N GLY A 403 -1.70 9.60 -17.88
CA GLY A 403 -2.42 8.61 -18.67
C GLY A 403 -3.18 9.27 -19.85
N PRO A 404 -4.18 8.60 -20.46
CA PRO A 404 -4.77 7.32 -20.01
C PRO A 404 -3.83 6.12 -20.16
N THR A 405 -3.91 5.22 -19.20
CA THR A 405 -3.08 4.01 -19.14
C THR A 405 -3.93 2.82 -18.68
N PRO A 406 -3.57 1.58 -19.03
CA PRO A 406 -4.19 0.42 -18.42
C PRO A 406 -4.02 0.43 -16.90
N CYS A 407 -5.04 -0.01 -16.16
CA CYS A 407 -4.92 -0.20 -14.72
C CYS A 407 -3.93 -1.33 -14.38
N VAL A 408 -3.39 -1.36 -13.16
CA VAL A 408 -2.53 -2.45 -12.66
C VAL A 408 -3.17 -3.83 -12.90
N ILE A 409 -4.47 -3.93 -12.72
CA ILE A 409 -5.27 -5.09 -13.16
C ILE A 409 -5.95 -4.70 -14.47
N GLU A 410 -5.27 -4.95 -15.59
CA GLU A 410 -5.74 -4.56 -16.93
C GLU A 410 -7.06 -5.20 -17.32
N ARG A 411 -7.31 -6.42 -16.86
CA ARG A 411 -8.53 -7.17 -17.17
C ARG A 411 -9.07 -7.87 -15.92
N ALA A 412 -10.30 -7.53 -15.56
CA ALA A 412 -11.02 -8.16 -14.46
C ALA A 412 -12.45 -8.50 -14.86
N LYS A 413 -12.93 -9.73 -14.59
CA LYS A 413 -14.27 -10.22 -14.94
C LYS A 413 -14.61 -9.95 -16.42
N ASP A 414 -13.67 -10.29 -17.31
CA ASP A 414 -13.74 -10.09 -18.77
C ASP A 414 -13.92 -8.63 -19.23
N ARG A 415 -13.50 -7.67 -18.44
CA ARG A 415 -13.54 -6.24 -18.77
C ARG A 415 -12.13 -5.66 -18.78
N TYR A 416 -11.75 -4.98 -19.83
CA TYR A 416 -10.55 -4.18 -19.95
C TYR A 416 -10.73 -2.90 -19.15
N ARG A 417 -9.69 -2.48 -18.40
CA ARG A 417 -9.74 -1.37 -17.45
C ARG A 417 -8.64 -0.35 -17.80
N PHE A 418 -9.05 0.89 -17.93
CA PHE A 418 -8.16 2.03 -18.14
C PHE A 418 -8.43 3.09 -17.10
N HIS A 419 -7.43 3.93 -16.81
CA HIS A 419 -7.64 5.07 -15.94
C HIS A 419 -6.88 6.31 -16.39
N ILE A 420 -7.32 7.45 -15.87
CA ILE A 420 -6.68 8.75 -15.92
C ILE A 420 -6.51 9.21 -14.50
N ILE A 421 -5.29 9.62 -14.13
CA ILE A 421 -5.01 10.23 -12.84
C ILE A 421 -4.89 11.73 -13.04
N VAL A 422 -5.65 12.51 -12.27
CA VAL A 422 -5.59 13.97 -12.26
C VAL A 422 -5.03 14.43 -10.93
N LYS A 423 -3.94 15.19 -10.97
CA LYS A 423 -3.37 15.91 -9.82
C LYS A 423 -3.74 17.39 -9.96
N ALA A 424 -4.33 17.98 -8.94
CA ALA A 424 -4.79 19.37 -8.99
C ALA A 424 -4.41 20.14 -7.72
N PRO A 425 -4.21 21.45 -7.80
CA PRO A 425 -4.02 22.30 -6.63
C PRO A 425 -5.16 22.14 -5.62
N LEU A 426 -4.88 22.32 -4.32
CA LEU A 426 -5.85 22.13 -3.23
C LEU A 426 -7.13 22.97 -3.42
N GLY A 427 -7.01 24.19 -3.97
CA GLY A 427 -8.15 25.10 -4.21
C GLY A 427 -8.92 24.85 -5.52
N CYS A 428 -8.55 23.83 -6.31
CA CYS A 428 -9.21 23.54 -7.59
C CYS A 428 -10.59 22.89 -7.38
N ASP A 429 -11.61 23.34 -8.14
CA ASP A 429 -12.89 22.61 -8.24
C ASP A 429 -12.73 21.37 -9.14
N LEU A 430 -12.08 20.37 -8.58
CA LEU A 430 -11.82 19.11 -9.28
C LEU A 430 -13.10 18.36 -9.62
N SER A 431 -14.12 18.43 -8.77
CA SER A 431 -15.39 17.73 -8.97
C SER A 431 -16.18 18.31 -10.14
N GLY A 432 -16.27 19.63 -10.22
CA GLY A 432 -16.95 20.34 -11.33
C GLY A 432 -16.25 20.08 -12.66
N ALA A 433 -14.93 20.21 -12.71
CA ALA A 433 -14.13 19.99 -13.91
C ALA A 433 -14.26 18.53 -14.44
N LEU A 434 -14.16 17.55 -13.56
CA LEU A 434 -14.33 16.14 -13.93
C LEU A 434 -15.73 15.83 -14.43
N SER A 435 -16.76 16.36 -13.78
CA SER A 435 -18.15 16.20 -14.19
C SER A 435 -18.40 16.80 -15.58
N ALA A 436 -17.90 17.99 -15.83
CA ALA A 436 -18.03 18.68 -17.12
C ALA A 436 -17.33 17.89 -18.25
N ALA A 437 -16.08 17.46 -18.03
CA ALA A 437 -15.31 16.72 -19.01
C ALA A 437 -15.94 15.36 -19.34
N VAL A 438 -16.37 14.61 -18.33
CA VAL A 438 -17.04 13.29 -18.52
C VAL A 438 -18.37 13.46 -19.27
N SER A 439 -19.15 14.52 -18.95
CA SER A 439 -20.40 14.82 -19.64
C SER A 439 -20.19 15.15 -21.12
N ARG A 440 -19.17 15.94 -21.46
CA ARG A 440 -18.82 16.28 -22.86
C ARG A 440 -18.28 15.06 -23.63
N ALA A 441 -17.46 14.24 -23.00
CA ALA A 441 -16.98 13.01 -23.61
C ALA A 441 -18.11 12.02 -23.94
N GLY A 442 -19.23 12.11 -23.22
CA GLY A 442 -20.42 11.30 -23.41
C GLY A 442 -20.23 9.85 -22.96
N THR A 443 -21.15 8.99 -23.37
CA THR A 443 -21.17 7.57 -23.02
C THR A 443 -20.92 6.67 -24.22
N ARG A 444 -20.60 5.40 -23.97
CA ARG A 444 -20.51 4.34 -25.00
C ARG A 444 -21.26 3.11 -24.49
N PRO A 445 -22.11 2.46 -25.34
CA PRO A 445 -22.75 1.22 -24.94
C PRO A 445 -21.74 0.16 -24.51
N GLY A 446 -22.01 -0.51 -23.40
CA GLY A 446 -21.13 -1.56 -22.84
C GLY A 446 -19.86 -1.07 -22.15
N VAL A 447 -19.65 0.24 -22.04
CA VAL A 447 -18.53 0.85 -21.32
C VAL A 447 -19.04 1.60 -20.11
N SER A 448 -18.41 1.40 -18.97
CA SER A 448 -18.73 2.05 -17.71
C SER A 448 -17.64 3.04 -17.32
N ILE A 449 -18.03 4.10 -16.62
CA ILE A 449 -17.14 5.13 -16.09
C ILE A 449 -17.34 5.21 -14.58
N ALA A 450 -16.27 5.40 -13.83
CA ALA A 450 -16.33 5.82 -12.43
C ALA A 450 -15.32 6.94 -12.20
N VAL A 451 -15.75 7.96 -11.47
CA VAL A 451 -14.90 9.08 -11.05
C VAL A 451 -14.71 8.97 -9.55
N ASP A 452 -13.47 8.95 -9.11
CA ASP A 452 -13.08 8.96 -7.72
C ASP A 452 -12.30 10.24 -7.41
N VAL A 453 -12.96 11.19 -6.78
CA VAL A 453 -12.34 12.44 -6.32
C VAL A 453 -11.75 12.20 -4.95
N ASP A 454 -10.56 12.79 -4.71
CA ASP A 454 -9.74 12.54 -3.54
C ASP A 454 -9.51 11.02 -3.37
N ALA A 455 -9.02 10.43 -4.47
CA ALA A 455 -8.79 9.00 -4.59
C ALA A 455 -7.76 8.52 -3.56
N TYR A 456 -8.12 7.46 -2.83
CA TYR A 456 -7.28 6.86 -1.79
C TYR A 456 -6.45 5.69 -2.34
N ASP A 457 -6.90 5.07 -3.42
CA ASP A 457 -6.27 3.94 -4.09
C ASP A 457 -6.23 4.18 -5.60
N LEU A 458 -5.09 3.90 -6.22
CA LEU A 458 -4.87 4.04 -7.66
C LEU A 458 -4.84 2.68 -8.40
N MET A 459 -5.05 1.56 -7.70
CA MET A 459 -5.01 0.20 -8.27
C MET A 459 -6.35 -0.31 -8.82
#